data_8eadd2f973210f32421e0d18cff44d6e
#
_entry.id   8eadd2f973210f32421e0d18cff44d6e
#
_cell.length_a   1.000
_cell.length_b   1.000
_cell.length_c   1.000
_cell.angle_alpha   90.00
_cell.angle_beta   90.00
_cell.angle_gamma   90.00
#
_symmetry.space_group_name_H-M   'P 1'
#
loop_
_entity.id
_entity.type
_entity.pdbx_description
1 polymer ?
#
loop_
_entity_poly.entity_id
_entity_poly.type
_entity_poly.pdbx_seq_one_letter_code
_entity_poly.pdbx_strand_id
1 'polypeptide(L)'
;MANEFYALLGRMKYITRWGLMRNTFSENIQEHSHQVAVLAHALALIRRDILGLPTPDPDKCAVAALYHDASEILTGDMPTPIKYYNPDIKAAYKQVERIAGERLLEMLPEALRDSYRAYVLEDVGDMLPIVKAADKLSAYIKCVEEQKAGNTEFDSAEKATLAAMKQMERPELQWFIDNCLEPFRLNLDQL
;
A
#
# COMPACT_ATOMS: atom_id res chain seq x y z
N MET A 1 14.06 -26.12 12.12
CA MET A 1 12.74 -25.43 12.26
C MET A 1 12.19 -25.25 10.86
N ALA A 2 10.88 -25.38 10.66
CA ALA A 2 10.27 -25.16 9.35
C ALA A 2 10.35 -23.66 9.01
N ASN A 3 10.60 -23.33 7.73
CA ASN A 3 10.65 -21.96 7.25
C ASN A 3 9.21 -21.50 6.94
N GLU A 4 8.54 -20.92 7.92
CA GLU A 4 7.11 -20.63 7.89
C GLU A 4 6.76 -19.31 7.19
N PHE A 5 7.75 -18.47 6.88
CA PHE A 5 7.57 -17.13 6.30
C PHE A 5 6.61 -17.11 5.08
N TYR A 6 6.87 -17.96 4.08
CA TYR A 6 6.06 -17.96 2.85
C TYR A 6 4.64 -18.48 3.07
N ALA A 7 4.48 -19.43 4.01
CA ALA A 7 3.16 -19.93 4.39
C ALA A 7 2.33 -18.85 5.08
N LEU A 8 2.96 -18.04 5.95
CA LEU A 8 2.32 -16.89 6.58
C LEU A 8 2.05 -15.77 5.58
N LEU A 9 3.03 -15.44 4.71
CA LEU A 9 2.82 -14.43 3.67
C LEU A 9 1.60 -14.77 2.79
N GLY A 10 1.40 -16.05 2.43
CA GLY A 10 0.22 -16.52 1.72
C GLY A 10 -1.10 -16.34 2.49
N ARG A 11 -1.09 -15.94 3.77
CA ARG A 11 -2.28 -15.65 4.57
C ARG A 11 -2.74 -14.19 4.47
N MET A 12 -1.99 -13.31 3.82
CA MET A 12 -2.40 -11.93 3.54
C MET A 12 -3.80 -11.87 2.89
N LYS A 13 -4.16 -12.88 2.10
CA LYS A 13 -5.49 -13.02 1.47
C LYS A 13 -6.65 -13.18 2.46
N TYR A 14 -6.41 -13.47 3.73
CA TYR A 14 -7.45 -13.64 4.75
C TYR A 14 -7.63 -12.39 5.62
N ILE A 15 -6.82 -11.36 5.44
CA ILE A 15 -6.88 -10.12 6.21
C ILE A 15 -7.59 -9.08 5.37
N THR A 16 -8.81 -8.75 5.78
CA THR A 16 -9.66 -7.79 5.07
C THR A 16 -9.30 -6.37 5.46
N ARG A 17 -9.27 -5.49 4.47
CA ARG A 17 -9.14 -4.04 4.61
C ARG A 17 -10.52 -3.39 4.76
N TRP A 18 -10.54 -2.14 5.21
CA TRP A 18 -11.78 -1.37 5.38
C TRP A 18 -12.78 -2.02 6.33
N GLY A 19 -12.29 -2.71 7.37
CA GLY A 19 -13.10 -3.56 8.26
C GLY A 19 -14.19 -2.83 9.05
N LEU A 20 -14.17 -1.49 9.17
CA LEU A 20 -15.21 -0.68 9.79
C LEU A 20 -16.22 -0.13 8.77
N MET A 21 -16.02 -0.34 7.48
CA MET A 21 -16.86 0.19 6.42
C MET A 21 -17.65 -0.91 5.74
N ARG A 22 -18.87 -0.60 5.32
CA ARG A 22 -19.69 -1.50 4.53
C ARG A 22 -19.21 -1.45 3.07
N ASN A 23 -18.54 -2.51 2.64
CA ASN A 23 -18.00 -2.66 1.30
C ASN A 23 -19.02 -3.29 0.35
N THR A 24 -19.02 -2.89 -0.93
CA THR A 24 -19.75 -3.57 -2.01
C THR A 24 -19.02 -4.85 -2.41
N PHE A 25 -17.68 -4.82 -2.41
CA PHE A 25 -16.81 -5.98 -2.58
C PHE A 25 -15.65 -5.90 -1.57
N SER A 26 -15.24 -7.03 -1.02
CA SER A 26 -14.14 -7.08 -0.05
C SER A 26 -12.80 -6.92 -0.74
N GLU A 27 -11.89 -6.19 -0.10
CA GLU A 27 -10.48 -6.11 -0.43
C GLU A 27 -9.66 -6.76 0.69
N ASN A 28 -8.63 -7.52 0.35
CA ASN A 28 -7.68 -8.05 1.33
C ASN A 28 -6.29 -7.46 1.11
N ILE A 29 -5.39 -7.61 2.09
CA ILE A 29 -4.06 -6.99 2.01
C ILE A 29 -3.18 -7.57 0.89
N GLN A 30 -3.44 -8.79 0.40
CA GLN A 30 -2.70 -9.36 -0.73
C GLN A 30 -3.08 -8.68 -2.05
N GLU A 31 -4.37 -8.49 -2.31
CA GLU A 31 -4.88 -7.78 -3.49
C GLU A 31 -4.41 -6.33 -3.48
N HIS A 32 -4.54 -5.67 -2.33
CA HIS A 32 -4.02 -4.32 -2.12
C HIS A 32 -2.51 -4.23 -2.39
N SER A 33 -1.69 -5.07 -1.78
CA SER A 33 -0.23 -5.04 -1.98
C SER A 33 0.17 -5.30 -3.42
N HIS A 34 -0.56 -6.16 -4.15
CA HIS A 34 -0.35 -6.35 -5.58
C HIS A 34 -0.67 -5.06 -6.35
N GLN A 35 -1.81 -4.41 -6.09
CA GLN A 35 -2.17 -3.15 -6.75
C GLN A 35 -1.16 -2.05 -6.42
N VAL A 36 -0.75 -1.92 -5.15
CA VAL A 36 0.29 -0.96 -4.73
C VAL A 36 1.61 -1.22 -5.46
N ALA A 37 2.00 -2.48 -5.67
CA ALA A 37 3.22 -2.80 -6.41
C ALA A 37 3.17 -2.34 -7.87
N VAL A 38 2.04 -2.58 -8.56
CA VAL A 38 1.82 -2.10 -9.93
C VAL A 38 1.88 -0.56 -9.99
N LEU A 39 1.22 0.11 -9.05
CA LEU A 39 1.19 1.57 -8.98
C LEU A 39 2.55 2.17 -8.61
N ALA A 40 3.29 1.56 -7.67
CA ALA A 40 4.63 2.02 -7.29
C ALA A 40 5.62 1.93 -8.47
N HIS A 41 5.57 0.82 -9.22
CA HIS A 41 6.32 0.67 -10.46
C HIS A 41 5.96 1.76 -11.46
N ALA A 42 4.65 1.98 -11.71
CA ALA A 42 4.17 3.00 -12.64
C ALA A 42 4.61 4.41 -12.23
N LEU A 43 4.47 4.79 -10.95
CA LEU A 43 4.88 6.10 -10.44
C LEU A 43 6.39 6.31 -10.59
N ALA A 44 7.20 5.28 -10.31
CA ALA A 44 8.64 5.36 -10.51
C ALA A 44 9.02 5.54 -12.00
N LEU A 45 8.36 4.81 -12.92
CA LEU A 45 8.56 4.97 -14.36
C LEU A 45 8.11 6.37 -14.86
N ILE A 46 6.95 6.86 -14.42
CA ILE A 46 6.48 8.22 -14.73
C ILE A 46 7.53 9.25 -14.30
N ARG A 47 8.04 9.11 -13.08
CA ARG A 47 9.06 10.00 -12.55
C ARG A 47 10.34 9.99 -13.38
N ARG A 48 10.80 8.80 -13.80
CA ARG A 48 12.03 8.63 -14.60
C ARG A 48 11.86 9.01 -16.06
N ASP A 49 10.87 8.40 -16.73
CA ASP A 49 10.79 8.37 -18.20
C ASP A 49 9.96 9.52 -18.77
N ILE A 50 9.00 10.04 -17.99
CA ILE A 50 8.12 11.14 -18.41
C ILE A 50 8.62 12.48 -17.85
N LEU A 51 8.91 12.50 -16.54
CA LEU A 51 9.29 13.75 -15.88
C LEU A 51 10.81 14.01 -15.87
N GLY A 52 11.64 13.03 -16.23
CA GLY A 52 13.09 13.16 -16.26
C GLY A 52 13.70 13.44 -14.88
N LEU A 53 13.06 13.01 -13.81
CA LEU A 53 13.47 13.28 -12.43
C LEU A 53 14.27 12.10 -11.84
N PRO A 54 15.21 12.36 -10.94
CA PRO A 54 15.91 11.30 -10.20
C PRO A 54 14.89 10.39 -9.50
N THR A 55 15.06 9.08 -9.66
CA THR A 55 14.16 8.07 -9.10
C THR A 55 14.94 6.86 -8.62
N PRO A 56 14.49 6.17 -7.55
CA PRO A 56 14.98 4.84 -7.22
C PRO A 56 14.60 3.84 -8.33
N ASP A 57 15.22 2.67 -8.27
CA ASP A 57 14.95 1.56 -9.20
C ASP A 57 13.44 1.20 -9.19
N PRO A 58 12.71 1.30 -10.34
CA PRO A 58 11.28 1.02 -10.39
C PRO A 58 10.92 -0.41 -10.00
N ASP A 59 11.73 -1.40 -10.39
CA ASP A 59 11.48 -2.80 -10.06
C ASP A 59 11.59 -3.03 -8.56
N LYS A 60 12.57 -2.38 -7.90
CA LYS A 60 12.72 -2.44 -6.44
C LYS A 60 11.59 -1.72 -5.71
N CYS A 61 11.04 -0.64 -6.28
CA CYS A 61 9.84 0.02 -5.75
C CYS A 61 8.64 -0.95 -5.73
N ALA A 62 8.45 -1.71 -6.83
CA ALA A 62 7.39 -2.73 -6.89
C ALA A 62 7.62 -3.84 -5.84
N VAL A 63 8.85 -4.33 -5.71
CA VAL A 63 9.19 -5.34 -4.69
C VAL A 63 8.94 -4.79 -3.28
N ALA A 64 9.37 -3.56 -2.98
CA ALA A 64 9.13 -2.93 -1.69
C ALA A 64 7.62 -2.85 -1.37
N ALA A 65 6.81 -2.48 -2.37
CA ALA A 65 5.36 -2.40 -2.22
C ALA A 65 4.68 -3.75 -1.98
N LEU A 66 5.21 -4.86 -2.52
CA LEU A 66 4.67 -6.21 -2.23
C LEU A 66 4.75 -6.60 -0.75
N TYR A 67 5.71 -6.04 -0.01
CA TYR A 67 5.98 -6.39 1.39
C TYR A 67 5.58 -5.29 2.38
N HIS A 68 5.06 -4.12 1.92
CA HIS A 68 4.85 -2.95 2.76
C HIS A 68 3.87 -3.19 3.93
N ASP A 69 2.89 -4.07 3.73
CA ASP A 69 1.91 -4.48 4.75
C ASP A 69 2.16 -5.92 5.28
N ALA A 70 3.36 -6.49 5.07
CA ALA A 70 3.65 -7.86 5.50
C ALA A 70 3.50 -8.05 7.02
N SER A 71 3.82 -7.04 7.83
CA SER A 71 3.65 -7.08 9.29
C SER A 71 2.19 -7.28 9.71
N GLU A 72 1.22 -6.86 8.87
CA GLU A 72 -0.21 -6.99 9.14
C GLU A 72 -0.71 -8.45 9.16
N ILE A 73 0.09 -9.40 8.68
CA ILE A 73 -0.17 -10.84 8.86
C ILE A 73 -0.30 -11.20 10.35
N LEU A 74 0.46 -10.53 11.21
CA LEU A 74 0.49 -10.77 12.66
C LEU A 74 -0.33 -9.74 13.44
N THR A 75 -0.45 -8.50 12.96
CA THR A 75 -1.13 -7.41 13.66
C THR A 75 -2.59 -7.23 13.23
N GLY A 76 -2.95 -7.71 12.05
CA GLY A 76 -4.17 -7.31 11.35
C GLY A 76 -4.08 -5.90 10.75
N ASP A 77 -4.97 -5.59 9.80
CA ASP A 77 -5.14 -4.22 9.27
C ASP A 77 -5.82 -3.34 10.33
N MET A 78 -5.10 -2.32 10.81
CA MET A 78 -5.65 -1.40 11.79
C MET A 78 -6.37 -0.24 11.09
N PRO A 79 -7.66 -0.02 11.38
CA PRO A 79 -8.41 1.07 10.80
C PRO A 79 -7.72 2.43 10.98
N THR A 80 -7.59 3.18 9.89
CA THR A 80 -6.93 4.49 9.83
C THR A 80 -7.36 5.45 10.95
N PRO A 81 -8.67 5.58 11.33
CA PRO A 81 -9.07 6.46 12.43
C PRO A 81 -8.47 6.08 13.78
N ILE A 82 -8.17 4.79 14.00
CA ILE A 82 -7.55 4.31 15.24
C ILE A 82 -6.03 4.51 15.17
N LYS A 83 -5.42 4.11 14.05
CA LYS A 83 -3.96 4.20 13.82
C LYS A 83 -3.43 5.63 13.99
N TYR A 84 -4.22 6.63 13.62
CA TYR A 84 -3.85 8.05 13.66
C TYR A 84 -4.61 8.87 14.71
N TYR A 85 -5.23 8.21 15.71
CA TYR A 85 -6.03 8.88 16.73
C TYR A 85 -5.22 9.91 17.53
N ASN A 86 -3.99 9.57 17.92
CA ASN A 86 -3.03 10.48 18.53
C ASN A 86 -1.58 10.03 18.25
N PRO A 87 -0.57 10.89 18.50
CA PRO A 87 0.85 10.57 18.28
C PRO A 87 1.35 9.33 19.05
N ASP A 88 0.86 9.11 20.27
CA ASP A 88 1.32 8.01 21.13
C ASP A 88 0.84 6.66 20.60
N ILE A 89 -0.42 6.57 20.16
CA ILE A 89 -0.98 5.36 19.53
C ILE A 89 -0.22 5.08 18.23
N LYS A 90 0.03 6.10 17.41
CA LYS A 90 0.79 5.96 16.16
C LYS A 90 2.21 5.41 16.42
N ALA A 91 2.90 5.95 17.45
CA ALA A 91 4.26 5.51 17.80
C ALA A 91 4.25 4.06 18.36
N ALA A 92 3.31 3.75 19.24
CA ALA A 92 3.16 2.41 19.79
C ALA A 92 2.85 1.37 18.70
N TYR A 93 1.96 1.71 17.78
CA TYR A 93 1.61 0.81 16.67
C TYR A 93 2.78 0.56 15.73
N LYS A 94 3.58 1.59 15.41
CA LYS A 94 4.83 1.41 14.65
C LYS A 94 5.81 0.43 15.31
N GLN A 95 5.89 0.44 16.65
CA GLN A 95 6.72 -0.54 17.37
C GLN A 95 6.15 -1.96 17.23
N VAL A 96 4.83 -2.11 17.29
CA VAL A 96 4.16 -3.42 17.10
C VAL A 96 4.41 -3.93 15.68
N GLU A 97 4.25 -3.09 14.66
CA GLU A 97 4.55 -3.44 13.25
C GLU A 97 6.02 -3.87 13.09
N ARG A 98 6.97 -3.16 13.72
CA ARG A 98 8.39 -3.52 13.68
C ARG A 98 8.67 -4.86 14.34
N ILE A 99 8.11 -5.12 15.53
CA ILE A 99 8.24 -6.41 16.23
C ILE A 99 7.66 -7.55 15.38
N ALA A 100 6.50 -7.32 14.76
CA ALA A 100 5.88 -8.28 13.86
C ALA A 100 6.77 -8.58 12.65
N GLY A 101 7.36 -7.55 12.03
CA GLY A 101 8.28 -7.69 10.91
C GLY A 101 9.55 -8.47 11.28
N GLU A 102 10.17 -8.15 12.43
CA GLU A 102 11.35 -8.90 12.92
C GLU A 102 11.00 -10.39 13.16
N ARG A 103 9.83 -10.66 13.75
CA ARG A 103 9.36 -12.02 13.94
C ARG A 103 9.14 -12.78 12.63
N LEU A 104 8.62 -12.12 11.59
CA LEU A 104 8.49 -12.71 10.25
C LEU A 104 9.86 -13.04 9.65
N LEU A 105 10.86 -12.15 9.82
CA LEU A 105 12.24 -12.39 9.36
C LEU A 105 12.89 -13.60 10.04
N GLU A 106 12.63 -13.83 11.33
CA GLU A 106 13.13 -15.00 12.06
C GLU A 106 12.63 -16.33 11.47
N MET A 107 11.48 -16.33 10.77
CA MET A 107 10.89 -17.51 10.11
C MET A 107 11.50 -17.80 8.73
N LEU A 108 12.39 -16.94 8.24
CA LEU A 108 13.18 -17.17 7.04
C LEU A 108 14.44 -17.99 7.35
N PRO A 109 14.96 -18.77 6.37
CA PRO A 109 16.33 -19.24 6.42
C PRO A 109 17.28 -18.08 6.71
N GLU A 110 18.27 -18.30 7.59
CA GLU A 110 19.22 -17.26 8.00
C GLU A 110 19.87 -16.55 6.81
N ALA A 111 20.28 -17.32 5.81
CA ALA A 111 20.91 -16.79 4.58
C ALA A 111 20.02 -15.81 3.76
N LEU A 112 18.71 -15.77 4.00
CA LEU A 112 17.78 -14.89 3.28
C LEU A 112 17.36 -13.66 4.08
N ARG A 113 17.56 -13.65 5.40
CA ARG A 113 17.04 -12.61 6.29
C ARG A 113 17.50 -11.20 5.90
N ASP A 114 18.77 -11.04 5.59
CA ASP A 114 19.33 -9.73 5.23
C ASP A 114 18.75 -9.21 3.90
N SER A 115 18.50 -10.10 2.94
CA SER A 115 17.88 -9.73 1.66
C SER A 115 16.44 -9.26 1.79
N TYR A 116 15.69 -9.74 2.79
CA TYR A 116 14.29 -9.37 3.01
C TYR A 116 14.13 -8.22 4.02
N ARG A 117 15.13 -7.99 4.88
CA ARG A 117 15.03 -7.08 6.02
C ARG A 117 14.50 -5.70 5.65
N ALA A 118 15.10 -5.05 4.66
CA ALA A 118 14.71 -3.71 4.25
C ALA A 118 13.25 -3.64 3.79
N TYR A 119 12.78 -4.64 3.06
CA TYR A 119 11.42 -4.69 2.53
C TYR A 119 10.38 -4.96 3.63
N VAL A 120 10.61 -5.98 4.47
CA VAL A 120 9.67 -6.38 5.53
C VAL A 120 9.56 -5.35 6.65
N LEU A 121 10.62 -4.57 6.90
CA LEU A 121 10.64 -3.50 7.91
C LEU A 121 10.36 -2.10 7.34
N GLU A 122 10.05 -1.99 6.05
CA GLU A 122 9.88 -0.71 5.34
C GLU A 122 11.10 0.23 5.43
N ASP A 123 12.31 -0.30 5.71
CA ASP A 123 13.55 0.47 5.77
C ASP A 123 14.14 0.63 4.34
N VAL A 124 13.31 1.05 3.37
CA VAL A 124 13.60 1.04 1.93
C VAL A 124 14.11 2.39 1.38
N GLY A 125 14.46 3.32 2.26
CA GLY A 125 15.12 4.57 1.89
C GLY A 125 14.27 5.44 0.94
N ASP A 126 14.86 5.81 -0.19
CA ASP A 126 14.26 6.69 -1.21
C ASP A 126 13.09 6.05 -1.99
N MET A 127 12.90 4.75 -1.90
CA MET A 127 11.71 4.07 -2.42
C MET A 127 10.46 4.33 -1.58
N LEU A 128 10.62 4.58 -0.25
CA LEU A 128 9.48 4.73 0.67
C LEU A 128 8.47 5.79 0.24
N PRO A 129 8.87 7.01 -0.19
CA PRO A 129 7.91 8.01 -0.64
C PRO A 129 7.07 7.58 -1.86
N ILE A 130 7.64 6.77 -2.77
CA ILE A 130 6.92 6.24 -3.94
C ILE A 130 5.93 5.16 -3.50
N VAL A 131 6.35 4.24 -2.63
CA VAL A 131 5.47 3.20 -2.07
C VAL A 131 4.29 3.83 -1.32
N LYS A 132 4.54 4.84 -0.47
CA LYS A 132 3.47 5.54 0.26
C LYS A 132 2.52 6.32 -0.66
N ALA A 133 3.03 6.86 -1.78
CA ALA A 133 2.18 7.50 -2.78
C ALA A 133 1.29 6.47 -3.50
N ALA A 134 1.84 5.32 -3.85
CA ALA A 134 1.12 4.21 -4.47
C ALA A 134 0.07 3.59 -3.52
N ASP A 135 0.39 3.43 -2.23
CA ASP A 135 -0.57 3.00 -1.20
C ASP A 135 -1.78 3.94 -1.11
N LYS A 136 -1.53 5.26 -1.03
CA LYS A 136 -2.62 6.26 -1.04
C LYS A 136 -3.43 6.25 -2.32
N LEU A 137 -2.77 6.08 -3.48
CA LEU A 137 -3.43 5.99 -4.76
C LEU A 137 -4.31 4.73 -4.86
N SER A 138 -3.84 3.58 -4.38
CA SER A 138 -4.63 2.35 -4.30
C SER A 138 -5.87 2.53 -3.41
N ALA A 139 -5.71 3.13 -2.23
CA ALA A 139 -6.83 3.44 -1.35
C ALA A 139 -7.85 4.40 -2.00
N TYR A 140 -7.38 5.38 -2.79
CA TYR A 140 -8.25 6.28 -3.55
C TYR A 140 -9.02 5.55 -4.65
N ILE A 141 -8.35 4.68 -5.41
CA ILE A 141 -8.98 3.86 -6.45
C ILE A 141 -10.10 3.01 -5.86
N LYS A 142 -9.87 2.36 -4.70
CA LYS A 142 -10.91 1.62 -3.99
C LYS A 142 -12.14 2.50 -3.69
N CYS A 143 -11.93 3.74 -3.24
CA CYS A 143 -13.05 4.67 -3.00
C CYS A 143 -13.81 4.99 -4.29
N VAL A 144 -13.10 5.20 -5.41
CA VAL A 144 -13.70 5.47 -6.73
C VAL A 144 -14.55 4.29 -7.20
N GLU A 145 -14.06 3.06 -7.04
CA GLU A 145 -14.78 1.84 -7.42
C GLU A 145 -16.04 1.61 -6.57
N GLU A 146 -15.97 1.87 -5.27
CA GLU A 146 -17.13 1.79 -4.37
C GLU A 146 -18.20 2.85 -4.72
N GLN A 147 -17.78 4.08 -5.01
CA GLN A 147 -18.72 5.13 -5.47
C GLN A 147 -19.37 4.76 -6.81
N LYS A 148 -18.60 4.20 -7.74
CA LYS A 148 -19.13 3.71 -9.03
C LYS A 148 -20.19 2.62 -8.81
N ALA A 149 -20.04 1.80 -7.77
CA ALA A 149 -21.03 0.81 -7.35
C ALA A 149 -22.22 1.42 -6.58
N GLY A 150 -22.26 2.74 -6.39
CA GLY A 150 -23.32 3.45 -5.67
C GLY A 150 -23.16 3.47 -4.15
N ASN A 151 -21.99 3.10 -3.63
CA ASN A 151 -21.71 3.06 -2.19
C ASN A 151 -21.24 4.43 -1.67
N THR A 152 -22.15 5.20 -1.11
CA THR A 152 -21.87 6.54 -0.56
C THR A 152 -21.11 6.53 0.77
N GLU A 153 -20.93 5.37 1.39
CA GLU A 153 -20.12 5.24 2.62
C GLU A 153 -18.67 5.66 2.43
N PHE A 154 -18.16 5.56 1.20
CA PHE A 154 -16.79 5.94 0.82
C PHE A 154 -16.60 7.41 0.45
N ASP A 155 -17.65 8.25 0.41
CA ASP A 155 -17.54 9.65 0.00
C ASP A 155 -16.59 10.49 0.86
N SER A 156 -16.60 10.28 2.17
CA SER A 156 -15.69 10.97 3.08
C SER A 156 -14.25 10.48 2.96
N ALA A 157 -14.07 9.17 2.78
CA ALA A 157 -12.77 8.55 2.61
C ALA A 157 -12.13 8.99 1.27
N GLU A 158 -12.90 9.06 0.20
CA GLU A 158 -12.46 9.56 -1.11
C GLU A 158 -11.91 10.98 -1.01
N LYS A 159 -12.69 11.91 -0.43
CA LYS A 159 -12.27 13.31 -0.26
C LYS A 159 -11.02 13.45 0.60
N ALA A 160 -10.96 12.72 1.72
CA ALA A 160 -9.83 12.75 2.63
C ALA A 160 -8.57 12.18 1.97
N THR A 161 -8.69 11.08 1.24
CA THR A 161 -7.56 10.44 0.55
C THR A 161 -7.04 11.30 -0.59
N LEU A 162 -7.93 11.92 -1.38
CA LEU A 162 -7.55 12.87 -2.43
C LEU A 162 -6.80 14.08 -1.85
N ALA A 163 -7.29 14.64 -0.76
CA ALA A 163 -6.63 15.75 -0.07
C ALA A 163 -5.23 15.34 0.44
N ALA A 164 -5.10 14.14 1.03
CA ALA A 164 -3.82 13.63 1.49
C ALA A 164 -2.83 13.40 0.33
N MET A 165 -3.28 12.87 -0.82
CA MET A 165 -2.45 12.70 -2.00
C MET A 165 -1.90 14.04 -2.52
N LYS A 166 -2.74 15.08 -2.58
CA LYS A 166 -2.31 16.43 -3.00
C LYS A 166 -1.26 17.03 -2.06
N GLN A 167 -1.36 16.77 -0.75
CA GLN A 167 -0.39 17.22 0.25
C GLN A 167 0.96 16.50 0.17
N MET A 168 1.05 15.37 -0.51
CA MET A 168 2.32 14.66 -0.69
C MET A 168 3.27 15.38 -1.64
N GLU A 169 2.78 16.33 -2.43
CA GLU A 169 3.58 17.16 -3.39
C GLU A 169 4.48 16.32 -4.29
N ARG A 170 3.96 15.16 -4.77
CA ARG A 170 4.69 14.24 -5.63
C ARG A 170 4.30 14.45 -7.09
N PRO A 171 5.24 14.95 -7.94
CA PRO A 171 4.91 15.26 -9.33
C PRO A 171 4.48 14.05 -10.16
N GLU A 172 5.06 12.86 -9.91
CA GLU A 172 4.66 11.60 -10.54
C GLU A 172 3.25 11.17 -10.16
N LEU A 173 2.83 11.39 -8.90
CA LEU A 173 1.48 11.12 -8.43
C LEU A 173 0.48 12.11 -9.07
N GLN A 174 0.82 13.38 -9.12
CA GLN A 174 -0.02 14.39 -9.78
C GLN A 174 -0.19 14.07 -11.27
N TRP A 175 0.90 13.70 -11.96
CA TRP A 175 0.82 13.30 -13.36
C TRP A 175 -0.11 12.09 -13.55
N PHE A 176 -0.04 11.08 -12.67
CA PHE A 176 -0.94 9.92 -12.72
C PHE A 176 -2.40 10.32 -12.51
N ILE A 177 -2.68 11.19 -11.55
CA ILE A 177 -4.03 11.71 -11.28
C ILE A 177 -4.60 12.38 -12.54
N ASP A 178 -3.82 13.21 -13.20
CA ASP A 178 -4.26 14.02 -14.34
C ASP A 178 -4.43 13.20 -15.63
N ASN A 179 -3.71 12.07 -15.77
CA ASN A 179 -3.63 11.34 -17.04
C ASN A 179 -4.16 9.90 -16.98
N CYS A 180 -4.20 9.26 -15.81
CA CYS A 180 -4.49 7.83 -15.69
C CYS A 180 -5.66 7.50 -14.76
N LEU A 181 -6.17 8.46 -13.99
CA LEU A 181 -7.16 8.17 -12.95
C LEU A 181 -8.59 8.08 -13.48
N GLU A 182 -8.95 8.90 -14.48
CA GLU A 182 -10.32 8.93 -15.03
C GLU A 182 -10.82 7.56 -15.53
N PRO A 183 -9.99 6.73 -16.20
CA PRO A 183 -10.40 5.40 -16.64
C PRO A 183 -10.93 4.48 -15.54
N PHE A 184 -10.55 4.64 -14.28
CA PHE A 184 -11.11 3.84 -13.17
C PHE A 184 -12.61 4.08 -12.93
N ARG A 185 -13.15 5.17 -13.44
CA ARG A 185 -14.59 5.50 -13.41
C ARG A 185 -15.38 4.86 -14.57
N LEU A 186 -14.69 4.37 -15.61
CA LEU A 186 -15.30 3.86 -16.82
C LEU A 186 -15.74 2.38 -16.66
N ASN A 187 -16.73 1.98 -17.44
CA ASN A 187 -17.10 0.57 -17.59
C ASN A 187 -16.18 -0.12 -18.60
N LEU A 188 -16.14 -1.44 -18.60
CA LEU A 188 -15.28 -2.23 -19.50
C LEU A 188 -15.46 -1.83 -20.99
N ASP A 189 -16.70 -1.59 -21.40
CA ASP A 189 -17.01 -1.22 -22.81
C ASP A 189 -16.58 0.22 -23.16
N GLN A 190 -16.12 1.00 -22.19
CA GLN A 190 -15.67 2.39 -22.35
C GLN A 190 -14.13 2.52 -22.28
N LEU A 191 -13.44 1.45 -21.83
CA LEU A 191 -11.99 1.34 -21.82
C LEU A 191 -11.46 0.91 -23.18
#